data_1566fc7f946ea529415e966e8a9f96b1
#
_entry.id   1566fc7f946ea529415e966e8a9f96b1
#
_cell.length_a   1.000
_cell.length_b   1.000
_cell.length_c   1.000
_cell.angle_alpha   90.00
_cell.angle_beta   90.00
_cell.angle_gamma   90.00
#
_symmetry.space_group_name_H-M   'P 1'
#
loop_
_entity.id
_entity.type
_entity.pdbx_description
1 polymer ?
#
loop_
_entity_poly.entity_id
_entity_poly.type
_entity_poly.pdbx_seq_one_letter_code
_entity_poly.pdbx_strand_id
1 'polypeptide(L)'
;MGTFDDLTKKRNVVVTTYKRDGSAVATPVNVVVLGDHAYFRTWSTAGKAKRLRRDSRVAIAPSTARGKPTGPAIAATARLLRPDEVPVPREALAKKYPILQGKLVPLAHRLRHYDTVHYELSASEPTGPPN
;
A
#
# COMPACT_ATOMS: atom_id res chain seq x y z
N MET A 1 -11.07 17.49 -1.35
CA MET A 1 -10.82 16.30 -2.16
C MET A 1 -9.52 15.67 -1.72
N GLY A 2 -9.55 14.35 -1.59
CA GLY A 2 -8.38 13.64 -1.15
C GLY A 2 -7.41 13.34 -2.28
N THR A 3 -6.14 13.34 -1.97
CA THR A 3 -5.08 13.07 -2.95
C THR A 3 -5.23 11.69 -3.61
N PHE A 4 -5.77 10.72 -2.86
CA PHE A 4 -5.87 9.34 -3.33
C PHE A 4 -7.23 9.00 -3.93
N ASP A 5 -8.10 9.99 -4.15
CA ASP A 5 -9.47 9.74 -4.59
C ASP A 5 -9.52 8.93 -5.89
N ASP A 6 -8.58 9.16 -6.79
CA ASP A 6 -8.54 8.45 -8.07
C ASP A 6 -8.29 6.94 -7.90
N LEU A 7 -7.79 6.52 -6.75
CA LEU A 7 -7.50 5.12 -6.48
C LEU A 7 -8.67 4.39 -5.84
N THR A 8 -9.72 5.12 -5.43
CA THR A 8 -10.82 4.54 -4.65
C THR A 8 -11.45 3.33 -5.33
N LYS A 9 -11.68 3.45 -6.63
CA LYS A 9 -12.33 2.37 -7.40
C LYS A 9 -11.36 1.51 -8.19
N LYS A 10 -10.05 1.76 -8.05
CA LYS A 10 -9.05 0.98 -8.78
C LYS A 10 -8.76 -0.31 -8.04
N ARG A 11 -8.85 -1.42 -8.73
CA ARG A 11 -8.53 -2.72 -8.14
C ARG A 11 -7.06 -3.05 -8.22
N ASN A 12 -6.38 -2.53 -9.24
CA ASN A 12 -4.96 -2.81 -9.44
C ASN A 12 -4.17 -1.53 -9.25
N VAL A 13 -3.24 -1.58 -8.32
CA VAL A 13 -2.42 -0.44 -7.93
C VAL A 13 -1.01 -0.96 -7.73
N VAL A 14 -0.03 -0.16 -8.08
CA VAL A 14 1.38 -0.48 -7.87
C VAL A 14 1.97 0.52 -6.89
N VAL A 15 2.73 0.00 -5.92
CA VAL A 15 3.49 0.85 -5.00
C VAL A 15 4.98 0.69 -5.28
N THR A 16 5.67 1.83 -5.34
CA THR A 16 7.12 1.88 -5.54
C THR A 16 7.80 2.21 -4.24
N THR A 17 8.78 1.40 -3.86
CA THR A 17 9.63 1.63 -2.70
C THR A 17 11.08 1.74 -3.20
N TYR A 18 12.01 2.11 -2.31
CA TYR A 18 13.36 2.47 -2.74
C TYR A 18 14.41 1.67 -2.02
N LYS A 19 15.36 1.15 -2.78
CA LYS A 19 16.50 0.43 -2.24
C LYS A 19 17.51 1.40 -1.65
N ARG A 20 18.52 0.84 -0.98
CA ARG A 20 19.57 1.61 -0.33
C ARG A 20 20.32 2.51 -1.32
N ASP A 21 20.48 2.05 -2.55
CA ASP A 21 21.18 2.81 -3.59
C ASP A 21 20.27 3.82 -4.30
N GLY A 22 19.02 3.95 -3.85
CA GLY A 22 18.05 4.87 -4.44
C GLY A 22 17.24 4.31 -5.59
N SER A 23 17.55 3.10 -6.05
CA SER A 23 16.79 2.53 -7.17
C SER A 23 15.39 2.12 -6.73
N ALA A 24 14.44 2.21 -7.66
CA ALA A 24 13.03 1.99 -7.39
C ALA A 24 12.63 0.54 -7.62
N VAL A 25 11.73 0.04 -6.76
CA VAL A 25 11.13 -1.29 -6.95
C VAL A 25 9.62 -1.13 -6.87
N ALA A 26 8.93 -1.43 -7.96
CA ALA A 26 7.48 -1.32 -8.04
C ALA A 26 6.84 -2.70 -7.88
N THR A 27 5.84 -2.80 -7.02
CA THR A 27 5.12 -4.06 -6.79
C THR A 27 3.62 -3.81 -6.72
N PRO A 28 2.81 -4.73 -7.25
CA PRO A 28 1.36 -4.63 -7.12
C PRO A 28 0.92 -4.81 -5.66
N VAL A 29 -0.09 -4.06 -5.26
CA VAL A 29 -0.67 -4.17 -3.92
C VAL A 29 -2.18 -3.99 -4.01
N ASN A 30 -2.89 -4.50 -3.00
CA ASN A 30 -4.29 -4.17 -2.79
C ASN A 30 -4.33 -2.93 -1.92
N VAL A 31 -5.12 -1.94 -2.33
CA VAL A 31 -5.19 -0.66 -1.64
C VAL A 31 -6.63 -0.28 -1.36
N VAL A 32 -6.85 0.40 -0.23
CA VAL A 32 -8.16 1.00 0.07
C VAL A 32 -7.92 2.46 0.45
N VAL A 33 -8.86 3.32 0.04
CA VAL A 33 -8.80 4.74 0.36
C VAL A 33 -9.86 5.04 1.41
N LEU A 34 -9.45 5.62 2.53
CA LEU A 34 -10.35 6.01 3.60
C LEU A 34 -10.04 7.46 3.95
N GLY A 35 -10.97 8.36 3.60
CA GLY A 35 -10.75 9.79 3.80
C GLY A 35 -9.56 10.28 2.98
N ASP A 36 -8.63 10.93 3.63
CA ASP A 36 -7.46 11.52 2.97
C ASP A 36 -6.26 10.59 2.88
N HIS A 37 -6.43 9.33 3.27
CA HIS A 37 -5.33 8.39 3.35
C HIS A 37 -5.63 7.14 2.53
N ALA A 38 -4.57 6.49 2.09
CA ALA A 38 -4.67 5.19 1.45
C ALA A 38 -3.96 4.17 2.33
N TYR A 39 -4.40 2.92 2.26
CA TYR A 39 -3.88 1.86 3.10
C TYR A 39 -3.59 0.64 2.25
N PHE A 40 -2.48 -0.03 2.53
CA PHE A 40 -2.19 -1.32 1.91
C PHE A 40 -1.58 -2.25 2.94
N ARG A 41 -1.53 -3.53 2.61
CA ARG A 41 -0.94 -4.53 3.50
C ARG A 41 0.05 -5.39 2.75
N THR A 42 1.00 -5.95 3.48
CA THR A 42 1.99 -6.86 2.93
C THR A 42 2.50 -7.77 4.05
N TRP A 43 3.30 -8.76 3.69
CA TRP A 43 3.95 -9.61 4.67
C TRP A 43 5.11 -8.85 5.32
N SER A 44 5.32 -9.08 6.61
CA SER A 44 6.42 -8.43 7.33
C SER A 44 7.79 -8.80 6.75
N THR A 45 7.88 -9.96 6.11
CA THR A 45 9.13 -10.43 5.50
C THR A 45 9.28 -10.01 4.04
N ALA A 46 8.28 -9.35 3.46
CA ALA A 46 8.36 -8.92 2.07
C ALA A 46 9.44 -7.86 1.87
N GLY A 47 9.99 -7.83 0.66
CA GLY A 47 11.02 -6.84 0.34
C GLY A 47 10.57 -5.41 0.56
N LYS A 48 9.32 -5.09 0.19
CA LYS A 48 8.81 -3.73 0.39
C LYS A 48 8.71 -3.36 1.87
N ALA A 49 8.38 -4.31 2.74
CA ALA A 49 8.36 -4.05 4.17
C ALA A 49 9.77 -3.76 4.69
N LYS A 50 10.76 -4.50 4.21
CA LYS A 50 12.14 -4.25 4.59
C LYS A 50 12.63 -2.88 4.12
N ARG A 51 12.29 -2.52 2.89
CA ARG A 51 12.67 -1.21 2.35
C ARG A 51 12.00 -0.08 3.12
N LEU A 52 10.74 -0.25 3.52
CA LEU A 52 10.00 0.79 4.23
C LEU A 52 10.49 1.01 5.65
N ARG A 53 11.12 0.02 6.27
CA ARG A 53 11.73 0.22 7.58
C ARG A 53 12.89 1.21 7.53
N ARG A 54 13.52 1.35 6.37
CA ARG A 54 14.64 2.25 6.19
C ARG A 54 14.26 3.56 5.50
N ASP A 55 13.32 3.49 4.56
CA ASP A 55 12.94 4.66 3.76
C ASP A 55 11.43 4.63 3.57
N SER A 56 10.74 5.58 4.21
CA SER A 56 9.28 5.63 4.20
C SER A 56 8.69 6.24 2.94
N ARG A 57 9.50 6.73 2.02
CA ARG A 57 8.99 7.32 0.79
C ARG A 57 8.44 6.26 -0.14
N VAL A 58 7.30 6.57 -0.75
CA VAL A 58 6.70 5.69 -1.76
C VAL A 58 6.14 6.53 -2.89
N ALA A 59 5.84 5.86 -3.99
CA ALA A 59 4.99 6.42 -5.03
C ALA A 59 3.92 5.37 -5.32
N ILE A 60 2.68 5.80 -5.53
CA ILE A 60 1.58 4.87 -5.76
C ILE A 60 0.83 5.31 -7.02
N ALA A 61 0.47 4.33 -7.87
CA ALA A 61 -0.17 4.61 -9.14
C ALA A 61 -1.18 3.53 -9.48
N PRO A 62 -2.25 3.88 -10.20
CA PRO A 62 -3.12 2.85 -10.75
C PRO A 62 -2.32 2.03 -11.76
N SER A 63 -2.68 0.75 -11.91
CA SER A 63 -1.90 -0.13 -12.76
C SER A 63 -2.79 -1.19 -13.41
N THR A 64 -2.20 -1.91 -14.36
CA THR A 64 -2.79 -3.15 -14.84
C THR A 64 -2.62 -4.23 -13.79
N ALA A 65 -3.28 -5.38 -14.00
CA ALA A 65 -3.13 -6.51 -13.10
C ALA A 65 -1.69 -6.99 -13.00
N ARG A 66 -0.88 -6.71 -14.01
CA ARG A 66 0.54 -7.11 -14.04
C ARG A 66 1.45 -6.05 -13.44
N GLY A 67 0.90 -4.95 -12.95
CA GLY A 67 1.69 -3.92 -12.31
C GLY A 67 2.22 -2.83 -13.21
N LYS A 68 1.76 -2.77 -14.46
CA LYS A 68 2.16 -1.68 -15.36
C LYS A 68 1.33 -0.43 -15.05
N PRO A 69 1.97 0.70 -14.73
CA PRO A 69 1.21 1.91 -14.40
C PRO A 69 0.31 2.37 -15.55
N THR A 70 -0.91 2.78 -15.18
CA THR A 70 -1.90 3.29 -16.16
C THR A 70 -2.25 4.74 -15.90
N GLY A 71 -1.62 5.38 -14.93
CA GLY A 71 -1.85 6.78 -14.62
C GLY A 71 -0.67 7.34 -13.85
N PRO A 72 -0.73 8.62 -13.48
CA PRO A 72 0.38 9.27 -12.80
C PRO A 72 0.60 8.72 -11.40
N ALA A 73 1.86 8.69 -10.98
CA ALA A 73 2.21 8.27 -9.64
C ALA A 73 1.98 9.40 -8.65
N ILE A 74 1.54 9.04 -7.46
CA ILE A 74 1.31 9.97 -6.37
C ILE A 74 2.41 9.74 -5.35
N ALA A 75 3.18 10.78 -5.04
CA ALA A 75 4.22 10.70 -4.02
C ALA A 75 3.57 10.68 -2.64
N ALA A 76 4.05 9.81 -1.78
CA ALA A 76 3.46 9.63 -0.46
C ALA A 76 4.50 9.15 0.53
N THR A 77 4.13 9.19 1.81
CA THR A 77 4.93 8.64 2.91
C THR A 77 4.15 7.51 3.56
N ALA A 78 4.80 6.39 3.78
CA ALA A 78 4.18 5.22 4.39
C ALA A 78 4.49 5.16 5.88
N ARG A 79 3.48 4.91 6.69
CA ARG A 79 3.62 4.75 8.13
C ARG A 79 3.08 3.39 8.53
N LEU A 80 3.88 2.63 9.24
CA LEU A 80 3.43 1.33 9.76
C LEU A 80 2.35 1.56 10.81
N LEU A 81 1.23 0.87 10.67
CA LEU A 81 0.13 1.00 11.63
C LEU A 81 0.43 0.23 12.90
N ARG A 82 0.00 0.78 14.04
CA ARG A 82 -0.02 0.06 15.30
C ARG A 82 -1.15 -0.98 15.28
N PRO A 83 -1.06 -2.03 16.10
CA PRO A 83 -2.11 -3.06 16.12
C PRO A 83 -3.52 -2.51 16.33
N ASP A 84 -3.69 -1.46 17.14
CA ASP A 84 -5.00 -0.88 17.40
C ASP A 84 -5.54 -0.09 16.20
N GLU A 85 -4.71 0.22 15.22
CA GLU A 85 -5.12 0.96 14.02
C GLU A 85 -5.49 0.02 12.86
N VAL A 86 -5.19 -1.26 12.97
CA VAL A 86 -5.33 -2.21 11.87
C VAL A 86 -6.78 -2.59 11.54
N PRO A 87 -7.70 -2.75 12.51
CA PRO A 87 -9.02 -3.30 12.20
C PRO A 87 -9.81 -2.54 11.13
N VAL A 88 -9.77 -1.22 11.15
CA VAL A 88 -10.57 -0.44 10.20
C VAL A 88 -10.08 -0.60 8.76
N PRO A 89 -8.79 -0.39 8.45
CA PRO A 89 -8.35 -0.63 7.06
C PRO A 89 -8.40 -2.10 6.66
N ARG A 90 -8.19 -3.03 7.60
CA ARG A 90 -8.29 -4.46 7.30
C ARG A 90 -9.70 -4.82 6.82
N GLU A 91 -10.72 -4.31 7.52
CA GLU A 91 -12.10 -4.54 7.13
C GLU A 91 -12.43 -3.91 5.79
N ALA A 92 -11.94 -2.69 5.57
CA ALA A 92 -12.18 -2.00 4.31
C ALA A 92 -11.53 -2.73 3.14
N LEU A 93 -10.33 -3.27 3.34
CA LEU A 93 -9.65 -4.08 2.33
C LEU A 93 -10.44 -5.35 2.02
N ALA A 94 -10.98 -6.00 3.06
CA ALA A 94 -11.77 -7.22 2.88
C ALA A 94 -13.03 -6.92 2.07
N LYS A 95 -13.67 -5.79 2.29
CA LYS A 95 -14.86 -5.41 1.53
C LYS A 95 -14.54 -5.10 0.08
N LYS A 96 -13.42 -4.44 -0.17
CA LYS A 96 -13.01 -4.09 -1.54
C LYS A 96 -12.56 -5.32 -2.33
N TYR A 97 -11.98 -6.32 -1.65
CA TYR A 97 -11.42 -7.51 -2.29
C TYR A 97 -12.01 -8.78 -1.68
N PRO A 98 -13.36 -8.96 -1.74
CA PRO A 98 -14.01 -10.07 -1.03
C PRO A 98 -13.63 -11.45 -1.56
N ILE A 99 -13.41 -11.58 -2.86
CA ILE A 99 -13.05 -12.87 -3.45
C ILE A 99 -11.70 -13.32 -2.91
N LEU A 100 -10.75 -12.40 -2.86
CA LEU A 100 -9.43 -12.69 -2.35
C LEU A 100 -9.51 -13.12 -0.89
N GLN A 101 -10.28 -12.40 -0.10
CA GLN A 101 -10.45 -12.71 1.31
C GLN A 101 -11.04 -14.10 1.50
N GLY A 102 -12.10 -14.42 0.74
CA GLY A 102 -12.78 -15.71 0.91
C GLY A 102 -11.92 -16.88 0.46
N LYS A 103 -11.14 -16.71 -0.60
CA LYS A 103 -10.37 -17.83 -1.13
C LYS A 103 -9.05 -18.05 -0.42
N LEU A 104 -8.47 -17.01 0.15
CA LEU A 104 -7.14 -17.10 0.72
C LEU A 104 -7.12 -17.34 2.23
N VAL A 105 -8.29 -17.31 2.89
CA VAL A 105 -8.33 -17.52 4.33
C VAL A 105 -7.70 -18.86 4.74
N PRO A 106 -8.04 -20.00 4.10
CA PRO A 106 -7.41 -21.27 4.49
C PRO A 106 -5.91 -21.26 4.26
N LEU A 107 -5.46 -20.67 3.15
CA LEU A 107 -4.03 -20.58 2.88
C LEU A 107 -3.34 -19.67 3.87
N ALA A 108 -3.99 -18.54 4.20
CA ALA A 108 -3.44 -17.61 5.17
C ALA A 108 -3.24 -18.25 6.54
N HIS A 109 -4.15 -19.15 6.93
CA HIS A 109 -3.99 -19.88 8.18
C HIS A 109 -2.75 -20.76 8.18
N ARG A 110 -2.44 -21.38 7.06
CA ARG A 110 -1.24 -22.20 6.93
C ARG A 110 0.03 -21.37 6.97
N LEU A 111 -0.09 -20.12 6.51
CA LEU A 111 1.05 -19.20 6.44
C LEU A 111 1.05 -18.19 7.57
N ARG A 112 0.36 -18.49 8.65
CA ARG A 112 0.20 -17.51 9.75
C ARG A 112 1.49 -17.14 10.44
N HIS A 113 2.56 -17.88 10.21
CA HIS A 113 3.86 -17.51 10.73
C HIS A 113 4.46 -16.30 9.99
N TYR A 114 3.85 -15.90 8.89
CA TYR A 114 4.20 -14.66 8.22
C TYR A 114 3.25 -13.59 8.71
N ASP A 115 3.75 -12.66 9.48
CA ASP A 115 2.92 -11.57 9.98
C ASP A 115 2.53 -10.63 8.85
N THR A 116 1.26 -10.22 8.85
CA THR A 116 0.78 -9.20 7.93
C THR A 116 0.94 -7.85 8.60
N VAL A 117 1.50 -6.90 7.87
CA VAL A 117 1.65 -5.53 8.35
C VAL A 117 0.87 -4.60 7.43
N HIS A 118 0.33 -3.53 8.02
CA HIS A 118 -0.50 -2.55 7.31
C HIS A 118 0.19 -1.20 7.35
N TYR A 119 0.08 -0.46 6.26
CA TYR A 119 0.67 0.87 6.14
C TYR A 119 -0.37 1.89 5.77
N GLU A 120 -0.25 3.07 6.37
CA GLU A 120 -1.04 4.23 6.01
C GLU A 120 -0.19 5.12 5.12
N LEU A 121 -0.76 5.53 3.98
CA LEU A 121 -0.11 6.44 3.06
C LEU A 121 -0.68 7.82 3.23
N SER A 122 0.20 8.80 3.44
CA SER A 122 -0.16 10.21 3.48
C SER A 122 0.51 10.89 2.31
N ALA A 123 -0.19 11.80 1.63
CA ALA A 123 0.38 12.52 0.51
C ALA A 123 1.61 13.28 0.96
N SER A 124 2.69 13.18 0.19
CA SER A 124 3.87 13.99 0.45
C SER A 124 3.58 15.44 0.13
N GLU A 125 4.13 16.34 0.94
CA GLU A 125 3.98 17.77 0.67
C GLU A 125 4.57 18.08 -0.69
N PRO A 126 3.83 18.81 -1.50
CA PRO A 126 4.39 19.16 -2.78
C PRO A 126 5.50 20.16 -2.56
N THR A 127 6.05 20.40 -2.12
CA THR A 127 6.84 21.16 -1.90
C THR A 127 7.69 21.62 -1.78
N GLY A 128 7.86 21.86 -1.96
CA GLY A 128 8.61 22.37 -1.87
C GLY A 128 9.26 23.06 -1.36
N PRO A 129 9.57 23.56 -1.37
CA PRO A 129 10.02 24.27 -0.97
C PRO A 129 10.30 24.87 -0.90
N PRO A 130 10.38 24.94 -0.93
CA PRO A 130 10.54 25.45 -0.84
C PRO A 130 10.95 26.00 -0.72
N ASN A 131 10.99 25.86 -0.83
CA ASN A 131 11.23 26.33 -0.79
C ASN A 131 11.61 26.71 -0.89
#